data_ce539ec9a8fc486dc3c1d2bbf686f189
#
_entry.id   ce539ec9a8fc486dc3c1d2bbf686f189
#
_cell.length_a   1.000
_cell.length_b   1.000
_cell.length_c   1.000
_cell.angle_alpha   90.00
_cell.angle_beta   90.00
_cell.angle_gamma   90.00
#
_symmetry.space_group_name_H-M   'P 1'
#
loop_
_entity.id
_entity.type
_entity.pdbx_description
1 polymer ?
#
loop_
_entity_poly.entity_id
_entity_poly.type
_entity_poly.pdbx_seq_one_letter_code
_entity_poly.pdbx_strand_id
1 'polypeptide(L)'
;MASIKRRRGKYHVVYYYFNECGEKKQKWESFNTEAEAKHRKAEIEYKQGNRTFISPNKTTVSAFLDDFVSLYGVKKWSPSTYEANTGLIRNYIAPLLGDTLMQDVTTIAADRFITTLQRTKCPVFKNRYSKTEYMTPANIERINKLLRCAFKQAVRWDIVAKNPFDNTTLPKVKRKPREIWDAATIRKALDECKDGRLYVAINLSFACSLRIGEIVGLTWDNIHISDADIANDNAYLCVEKELARVKESSLAVLGEEEIIKKFPRTMYLENASTVIVLKAPKTESSVRKVWMPKTVAYILREWKDSQDKQKEFLGDEYLDYNLVVALPNGRPCEETVISNAFRRLKRDAKLPNVVFHSLRHSSTTYKLKLNHGDIKATQGDTGHSQADMVTKVYAHILDEDRKVNAQKFESAFYANPDLRSVKAPDEPQTALDVQSIIVQLQQSPELLSALTSLISNQGCK
;
A
#
# COMPACT_ATOMS: atom_id res chain seq x y z
N MET A 1 10.42 38.61 -30.09
CA MET A 1 11.82 39.04 -30.11
C MET A 1 12.10 39.91 -28.91
N ALA A 2 13.24 39.75 -28.28
CA ALA A 2 13.71 40.57 -27.18
C ALA A 2 14.59 41.73 -27.73
N SER A 3 14.55 42.89 -27.09
CA SER A 3 15.37 44.05 -27.47
C SER A 3 16.16 44.57 -26.28
N ILE A 4 17.32 45.18 -26.52
CA ILE A 4 18.13 45.82 -25.48
C ILE A 4 17.94 47.33 -25.60
N LYS A 5 17.64 48.01 -24.47
CA LYS A 5 17.53 49.45 -24.34
C LYS A 5 18.46 49.95 -23.26
N ARG A 6 19.22 51.03 -23.52
CA ARG A 6 20.08 51.71 -22.55
C ARG A 6 19.32 52.88 -21.92
N ARG A 7 19.19 52.92 -20.60
CA ARG A 7 18.50 54.00 -19.88
C ARG A 7 19.14 54.21 -18.52
N ARG A 8 19.42 55.46 -18.15
CA ARG A 8 19.99 55.84 -16.83
C ARG A 8 21.24 55.01 -16.46
N GLY A 9 22.17 54.82 -17.40
CA GLY A 9 23.42 54.08 -17.17
C GLY A 9 23.30 52.55 -17.06
N LYS A 10 22.09 51.98 -17.17
CA LYS A 10 21.84 50.54 -17.15
C LYS A 10 21.34 50.00 -18.49
N TYR A 11 21.55 48.71 -18.71
CA TYR A 11 21.06 47.97 -19.89
C TYR A 11 19.80 47.24 -19.54
N HIS A 12 18.73 47.39 -20.32
CA HIS A 12 17.44 46.76 -20.08
C HIS A 12 17.12 45.81 -21.23
N VAL A 13 16.86 44.53 -20.91
CA VAL A 13 16.28 43.57 -21.84
C VAL A 13 14.77 43.70 -21.78
N VAL A 14 14.14 43.98 -22.89
CA VAL A 14 12.70 44.18 -23.02
C VAL A 14 12.14 43.10 -23.93
N TYR A 15 11.17 42.37 -23.43
CA TYR A 15 10.52 41.31 -24.16
C TYR A 15 9.04 41.23 -23.87
N TYR A 16 8.30 40.55 -24.77
CA TYR A 16 6.88 40.29 -24.61
C TYR A 16 6.66 38.84 -24.21
N TYR A 17 5.66 38.64 -23.37
CA TYR A 17 5.17 37.32 -22.99
C TYR A 17 3.64 37.37 -22.89
N PHE A 18 2.99 36.21 -22.88
CA PHE A 18 1.56 36.09 -22.62
C PHE A 18 1.35 35.70 -21.18
N ASN A 19 0.46 36.39 -20.46
CA ASN A 19 0.07 36.01 -19.10
C ASN A 19 -0.94 34.84 -19.11
N GLU A 20 -1.36 34.38 -17.96
CA GLU A 20 -2.31 33.28 -17.78
C GLU A 20 -3.67 33.52 -18.47
N CYS A 21 -4.06 34.78 -18.66
CA CYS A 21 -5.26 35.17 -19.39
C CYS A 21 -5.05 35.29 -20.91
N GLY A 22 -3.88 34.93 -21.43
CA GLY A 22 -3.55 35.07 -22.85
C GLY A 22 -3.27 36.52 -23.28
N GLU A 23 -3.17 37.48 -22.38
CA GLU A 23 -2.88 38.87 -22.69
C GLU A 23 -1.36 39.08 -22.92
N LYS A 24 -1.01 39.83 -23.95
CA LYS A 24 0.36 40.18 -24.25
C LYS A 24 0.87 41.27 -23.28
N LYS A 25 1.83 40.88 -22.43
CA LYS A 25 2.48 41.79 -21.46
C LYS A 25 3.94 42.03 -21.86
N GLN A 26 4.49 43.17 -21.41
CA GLN A 26 5.89 43.52 -21.62
C GLN A 26 6.65 43.45 -20.29
N LYS A 27 7.84 42.86 -20.28
CA LYS A 27 8.74 42.83 -19.11
C LYS A 27 10.06 43.52 -19.44
N TRP A 28 10.59 44.22 -18.43
CA TRP A 28 11.86 44.89 -18.45
C TRP A 28 12.74 44.28 -17.38
N GLU A 29 13.90 43.74 -17.77
CA GLU A 29 14.92 43.24 -16.84
C GLU A 29 16.17 44.12 -16.97
N SER A 30 16.72 44.60 -15.85
CA SER A 30 17.82 45.55 -15.80
C SER A 30 19.13 44.88 -15.46
N PHE A 31 20.19 45.23 -16.18
CA PHE A 31 21.54 44.69 -16.03
C PHE A 31 22.56 45.81 -15.92
N ASN A 32 23.66 45.55 -15.24
CA ASN A 32 24.71 46.52 -15.05
C ASN A 32 25.67 46.58 -16.27
N THR A 33 25.83 45.46 -16.98
CA THR A 33 26.70 45.36 -18.14
C THR A 33 25.94 45.00 -19.41
N GLU A 34 26.48 45.41 -20.55
CA GLU A 34 25.92 45.08 -21.86
C GLU A 34 26.04 43.56 -22.15
N ALA A 35 27.11 42.93 -21.70
CA ALA A 35 27.37 41.52 -21.88
C ALA A 35 26.29 40.67 -21.20
N GLU A 36 25.91 41.00 -19.97
CA GLU A 36 24.80 40.34 -19.25
C GLU A 36 23.47 40.48 -19.97
N ALA A 37 23.18 41.70 -20.46
CA ALA A 37 21.97 41.99 -21.22
C ALA A 37 21.93 41.20 -22.57
N LYS A 38 23.04 41.09 -23.27
CA LYS A 38 23.16 40.30 -24.52
C LYS A 38 22.95 38.81 -24.24
N HIS A 39 23.58 38.29 -23.20
CA HIS A 39 23.42 36.88 -22.79
C HIS A 39 21.97 36.59 -22.46
N ARG A 40 21.33 37.42 -21.63
CA ARG A 40 19.91 37.24 -21.24
C ARG A 40 18.96 37.36 -22.42
N LYS A 41 19.22 38.28 -23.37
CA LYS A 41 18.45 38.41 -24.61
C LYS A 41 18.52 37.10 -25.42
N ALA A 42 19.73 36.58 -25.64
CA ALA A 42 19.94 35.35 -26.40
C ALA A 42 19.24 34.14 -25.73
N GLU A 43 19.30 34.05 -24.39
CA GLU A 43 18.61 33.02 -23.62
C GLU A 43 17.08 33.07 -23.83
N ILE A 44 16.50 34.28 -23.75
CA ILE A 44 15.05 34.47 -23.93
C ILE A 44 14.64 34.09 -25.36
N GLU A 45 15.36 34.56 -26.39
CA GLU A 45 15.08 34.26 -27.78
C GLU A 45 15.21 32.76 -28.09
N TYR A 46 16.24 32.09 -27.53
CA TYR A 46 16.41 30.65 -27.65
C TYR A 46 15.24 29.87 -27.00
N LYS A 47 14.87 30.26 -25.78
CA LYS A 47 13.75 29.62 -25.08
C LYS A 47 12.39 29.86 -25.75
N GLN A 48 12.19 31.08 -26.33
CA GLN A 48 10.98 31.38 -27.08
C GLN A 48 10.95 30.60 -28.41
N GLY A 49 12.07 30.46 -29.09
CA GLY A 49 12.21 29.68 -30.33
C GLY A 49 11.92 28.20 -30.11
N ASN A 50 12.38 27.62 -29.01
CA ASN A 50 12.16 26.21 -28.66
C ASN A 50 10.87 25.96 -27.89
N ARG A 51 10.01 26.95 -27.69
CA ARG A 51 8.77 26.87 -26.91
C ARG A 51 8.97 26.40 -25.45
N THR A 52 10.14 26.65 -24.89
CA THR A 52 10.48 26.34 -23.50
C THR A 52 10.49 27.57 -22.58
N PHE A 53 10.03 28.70 -23.11
CA PHE A 53 9.97 29.96 -22.37
C PHE A 53 8.79 29.93 -21.38
N ILE A 54 9.10 30.04 -20.11
CA ILE A 54 8.10 30.16 -19.05
C ILE A 54 7.89 31.63 -18.75
N SER A 55 6.63 32.04 -18.83
CA SER A 55 6.24 33.41 -18.55
C SER A 55 6.51 33.75 -17.08
N PRO A 56 7.12 34.91 -16.80
CA PRO A 56 7.27 35.35 -15.43
C PRO A 56 5.90 35.51 -14.76
N ASN A 57 5.68 34.81 -13.69
CA ASN A 57 4.48 34.96 -12.88
C ASN A 57 4.85 35.28 -11.42
N LYS A 58 3.87 35.80 -10.66
CA LYS A 58 4.01 36.11 -9.25
C LYS A 58 3.18 35.17 -8.38
N THR A 59 2.81 34.01 -8.92
CA THR A 59 2.01 33.03 -8.21
C THR A 59 2.82 32.45 -7.05
N THR A 60 2.28 32.58 -5.86
CA THR A 60 2.84 31.99 -4.63
C THR A 60 2.54 30.50 -4.58
N VAL A 61 3.30 29.75 -3.76
CA VAL A 61 3.06 28.31 -3.54
C VAL A 61 1.65 28.10 -2.97
N SER A 62 1.17 28.94 -2.04
CA SER A 62 -0.21 28.83 -1.51
C SER A 62 -1.25 28.99 -2.60
N ALA A 63 -1.18 30.05 -3.41
CA ALA A 63 -2.13 30.31 -4.49
C ALA A 63 -2.13 29.16 -5.51
N PHE A 64 -0.94 28.68 -5.90
CA PHE A 64 -0.82 27.53 -6.79
C PHE A 64 -1.42 26.26 -6.19
N LEU A 65 -1.21 25.99 -4.89
CA LEU A 65 -1.77 24.80 -4.23
C LEU A 65 -3.30 24.85 -4.14
N ASP A 66 -3.89 26.02 -4.01
CA ASP A 66 -5.34 26.18 -4.06
C ASP A 66 -5.88 25.82 -5.46
N ASP A 67 -5.23 26.28 -6.53
CA ASP A 67 -5.54 25.89 -7.90
C ASP A 67 -5.29 24.38 -8.14
N PHE A 68 -4.19 23.86 -7.63
CA PHE A 68 -3.87 22.44 -7.74
C PHE A 68 -4.92 21.55 -7.04
N VAL A 69 -5.40 21.95 -5.88
CA VAL A 69 -6.46 21.22 -5.17
C VAL A 69 -7.77 21.30 -5.95
N SER A 70 -8.16 22.49 -6.44
CA SER A 70 -9.45 22.70 -7.12
C SER A 70 -9.49 22.05 -8.51
N LEU A 71 -8.43 22.19 -9.32
CA LEU A 71 -8.41 21.74 -10.71
C LEU A 71 -7.94 20.29 -10.87
N TYR A 72 -7.04 19.83 -10.00
CA TYR A 72 -6.47 18.47 -10.06
C TYR A 72 -6.96 17.59 -8.91
N GLY A 73 -6.88 18.09 -7.67
CA GLY A 73 -7.22 17.32 -6.47
C GLY A 73 -8.64 16.83 -6.47
N VAL A 74 -9.60 17.72 -6.76
CA VAL A 74 -11.03 17.41 -6.81
C VAL A 74 -11.34 16.29 -7.81
N LYS A 75 -10.64 16.25 -8.95
CA LYS A 75 -10.86 15.23 -9.99
C LYS A 75 -10.15 13.89 -9.75
N LYS A 76 -9.13 13.86 -8.88
CA LYS A 76 -8.24 12.70 -8.75
C LYS A 76 -8.19 12.08 -7.36
N TRP A 77 -8.61 12.81 -6.34
CA TRP A 77 -8.48 12.34 -4.97
C TRP A 77 -9.79 11.74 -4.44
N SER A 78 -9.67 10.63 -3.75
CA SER A 78 -10.76 10.13 -2.90
C SER A 78 -10.95 11.05 -1.68
N PRO A 79 -12.12 11.04 -1.02
CA PRO A 79 -12.41 11.90 0.13
C PRO A 79 -11.35 11.82 1.25
N SER A 80 -10.86 10.62 1.56
CA SER A 80 -9.79 10.45 2.56
C SER A 80 -8.44 11.01 2.11
N THR A 81 -8.12 10.94 0.81
CA THR A 81 -6.91 11.52 0.24
C THR A 81 -6.99 13.04 0.21
N TYR A 82 -8.16 13.59 -0.15
CA TYR A 82 -8.43 15.03 -0.14
C TYR A 82 -8.20 15.61 1.25
N GLU A 83 -8.82 15.02 2.29
CA GLU A 83 -8.64 15.44 3.68
C GLU A 83 -7.19 15.36 4.16
N ALA A 84 -6.51 14.25 3.82
CA ALA A 84 -5.12 14.10 4.22
C ALA A 84 -4.21 15.14 3.55
N ASN A 85 -4.37 15.37 2.25
CA ASN A 85 -3.52 16.30 1.49
C ASN A 85 -3.82 17.76 1.84
N THR A 86 -5.08 18.16 1.92
CA THR A 86 -5.46 19.52 2.34
C THR A 86 -5.02 19.79 3.78
N GLY A 87 -5.09 18.78 4.65
CA GLY A 87 -4.52 18.86 6.00
C GLY A 87 -3.01 19.07 6.03
N LEU A 88 -2.25 18.41 5.15
CA LEU A 88 -0.81 18.63 5.03
C LEU A 88 -0.48 20.01 4.47
N ILE A 89 -1.23 20.47 3.46
CA ILE A 89 -1.08 21.81 2.89
C ILE A 89 -1.29 22.87 3.97
N ARG A 90 -2.44 22.84 4.64
CA ARG A 90 -2.83 23.84 5.64
C ARG A 90 -1.91 23.88 6.86
N ASN A 91 -1.50 22.70 7.36
CA ASN A 91 -0.80 22.63 8.64
C ASN A 91 0.73 22.76 8.52
N TYR A 92 1.30 22.47 7.34
CA TYR A 92 2.75 22.39 7.20
C TYR A 92 3.30 23.09 5.97
N ILE A 93 2.62 23.01 4.82
CA ILE A 93 3.19 23.56 3.59
C ILE A 93 2.93 25.05 3.50
N ALA A 94 1.68 25.48 3.62
CA ALA A 94 1.31 26.90 3.55
C ALA A 94 2.04 27.76 4.58
N PRO A 95 2.16 27.37 5.88
CA PRO A 95 2.86 28.18 6.86
C PRO A 95 4.37 28.31 6.64
N LEU A 96 5.02 27.37 5.98
CA LEU A 96 6.48 27.31 5.85
C LEU A 96 7.01 27.67 4.45
N LEU A 97 6.18 27.50 3.42
CA LEU A 97 6.58 27.68 2.03
C LEU A 97 5.56 28.52 1.22
N GLY A 98 4.38 28.77 1.78
CA GLY A 98 3.23 29.32 1.07
C GLY A 98 3.46 30.67 0.42
N ASP A 99 4.19 31.58 1.07
CA ASP A 99 4.45 32.93 0.59
C ASP A 99 5.59 33.01 -0.48
N THR A 100 6.32 31.90 -0.68
CA THR A 100 7.39 31.82 -1.67
C THR A 100 6.78 31.80 -3.08
N LEU A 101 7.37 32.54 -4.02
CA LEU A 101 6.96 32.46 -5.44
C LEU A 101 7.31 31.09 -6.02
N MET A 102 6.42 30.51 -6.82
CA MET A 102 6.62 29.21 -7.45
C MET A 102 7.95 29.12 -8.22
N GLN A 103 8.31 30.19 -8.94
CA GLN A 103 9.55 30.26 -9.73
C GLN A 103 10.82 30.43 -8.89
N ASP A 104 10.70 30.83 -7.62
CA ASP A 104 11.83 31.00 -6.69
C ASP A 104 12.09 29.73 -5.86
N VAL A 105 11.23 28.73 -5.94
CA VAL A 105 11.45 27.44 -5.28
C VAL A 105 12.51 26.65 -6.03
N THR A 106 13.76 26.79 -5.59
CA THR A 106 14.91 26.04 -6.12
C THR A 106 15.04 24.68 -5.41
N THR A 107 15.84 23.75 -5.96
CA THR A 107 16.13 22.46 -5.33
C THR A 107 16.73 22.63 -3.93
N ILE A 108 17.62 23.63 -3.74
CA ILE A 108 18.20 23.93 -2.42
C ILE A 108 17.15 24.49 -1.46
N ALA A 109 16.17 25.27 -1.95
CA ALA A 109 15.06 25.74 -1.13
C ALA A 109 14.17 24.56 -0.70
N ALA A 110 13.93 23.58 -1.58
CA ALA A 110 13.22 22.36 -1.27
C ALA A 110 13.93 21.52 -0.18
N ASP A 111 15.25 21.35 -0.27
CA ASP A 111 16.05 20.64 0.76
C ASP A 111 16.04 21.40 2.11
N ARG A 112 16.13 22.73 2.09
CA ARG A 112 15.97 23.56 3.30
C ARG A 112 14.60 23.40 3.93
N PHE A 113 13.53 23.37 3.12
CA PHE A 113 12.17 23.11 3.58
C PHE A 113 12.06 21.74 4.25
N ILE A 114 12.60 20.67 3.66
CA ILE A 114 12.64 19.33 4.25
C ILE A 114 13.38 19.33 5.61
N THR A 115 14.50 20.07 5.68
CA THR A 115 15.25 20.21 6.94
C THR A 115 14.46 20.95 8.01
N THR A 116 13.70 22.00 7.62
CA THR A 116 12.81 22.72 8.52
C THR A 116 11.69 21.82 9.05
N LEU A 117 11.09 20.99 8.18
CA LEU A 117 10.08 20.03 8.61
C LEU A 117 10.57 19.05 9.69
N GLN A 118 11.84 18.64 9.66
CA GLN A 118 12.42 17.75 10.68
C GLN A 118 12.44 18.39 12.07
N ARG A 119 12.49 19.71 12.13
CA ARG A 119 12.50 20.52 13.37
C ARG A 119 11.13 21.06 13.74
N THR A 120 10.11 20.81 12.91
CA THR A 120 8.75 21.31 13.11
C THR A 120 8.02 20.41 14.11
N LYS A 121 7.45 21.02 15.15
CA LYS A 121 6.59 20.31 16.11
C LYS A 121 5.28 19.91 15.46
N CYS A 122 4.78 18.73 15.85
CA CYS A 122 3.46 18.31 15.43
C CYS A 122 2.38 19.18 16.06
N PRO A 123 1.36 19.62 15.30
CA PRO A 123 0.24 20.38 15.87
C PRO A 123 -0.46 19.59 16.98
N VAL A 124 -0.74 20.25 18.08
CA VAL A 124 -1.51 19.67 19.18
C VAL A 124 -3.00 19.91 18.89
N PHE A 125 -3.75 18.85 18.65
CA PHE A 125 -5.22 18.91 18.51
C PHE A 125 -5.89 18.59 19.83
N LYS A 126 -6.98 19.29 20.20
CA LYS A 126 -7.70 19.15 21.48
C LYS A 126 -8.00 17.71 21.92
N ASN A 127 -8.09 16.76 21.00
CA ASN A 127 -8.44 15.36 21.27
C ASN A 127 -7.48 14.32 20.67
N ARG A 128 -6.30 14.73 20.18
CA ARG A 128 -5.31 13.83 19.62
C ARG A 128 -3.91 14.20 20.10
N TYR A 129 -3.35 13.38 20.96
CA TYR A 129 -1.94 13.47 21.30
C TYR A 129 -1.12 12.87 20.16
N SER A 130 -0.21 13.65 19.59
CA SER A 130 0.81 13.08 18.72
C SER A 130 1.72 12.17 19.55
N LYS A 131 2.02 10.97 19.04
CA LYS A 131 2.97 10.06 19.70
C LYS A 131 4.41 10.58 19.64
N THR A 132 4.66 11.59 18.85
CA THR A 132 5.98 12.20 18.64
C THR A 132 5.84 13.72 18.72
N GLU A 133 6.79 14.38 19.37
CA GLU A 133 6.83 15.84 19.48
C GLU A 133 7.12 16.47 18.12
N TYR A 134 8.04 15.89 17.37
CA TYR A 134 8.45 16.36 16.04
C TYR A 134 7.90 15.46 14.92
N MET A 135 7.90 16.02 13.72
CA MET A 135 7.42 15.34 12.54
C MET A 135 8.25 14.09 12.20
N THR A 136 7.57 12.98 11.98
CA THR A 136 8.23 11.70 11.65
C THR A 136 8.76 11.70 10.21
N PRO A 137 9.88 10.97 9.92
CA PRO A 137 10.38 10.80 8.56
C PRO A 137 9.32 10.34 7.56
N ALA A 138 8.39 9.48 7.98
CA ALA A 138 7.29 9.00 7.14
C ALA A 138 6.30 10.10 6.75
N ASN A 139 6.01 11.05 7.65
CA ASN A 139 5.15 12.21 7.34
C ASN A 139 5.87 13.20 6.43
N ILE A 140 7.18 13.40 6.60
CA ILE A 140 8.00 14.22 5.72
C ILE A 140 8.02 13.63 4.30
N GLU A 141 8.18 12.29 4.17
CA GLU A 141 8.09 11.58 2.88
C GLU A 141 6.73 11.82 2.22
N ARG A 142 5.63 11.82 2.98
CA ARG A 142 4.27 12.11 2.45
C ARG A 142 4.12 13.54 1.96
N ILE A 143 4.63 14.53 2.70
CA ILE A 143 4.62 15.93 2.27
C ILE A 143 5.44 16.11 1.01
N ASN A 144 6.66 15.53 0.96
CA ASN A 144 7.49 15.59 -0.24
C ASN A 144 6.80 14.94 -1.45
N LYS A 145 6.13 13.81 -1.27
CA LYS A 145 5.37 13.15 -2.32
C LYS A 145 4.23 14.02 -2.86
N LEU A 146 3.54 14.73 -1.97
CA LEU A 146 2.47 15.67 -2.35
C LEU A 146 3.05 16.86 -3.14
N LEU A 147 4.10 17.51 -2.64
CA LEU A 147 4.77 18.62 -3.32
C LEU A 147 5.38 18.20 -4.66
N ARG A 148 6.00 17.02 -4.70
CA ARG A 148 6.52 16.46 -5.95
C ARG A 148 5.40 16.26 -6.99
N CYS A 149 4.23 15.79 -6.58
CA CYS A 149 3.07 15.67 -7.45
C CYS A 149 2.55 17.04 -7.90
N ALA A 150 2.44 18.01 -6.98
CA ALA A 150 1.99 19.35 -7.26
C ALA A 150 2.93 20.10 -8.23
N PHE A 151 4.24 20.06 -7.97
CA PHE A 151 5.22 20.69 -8.85
C PHE A 151 5.38 19.96 -10.19
N LYS A 152 5.15 18.66 -10.26
CA LYS A 152 5.02 17.95 -11.54
C LYS A 152 3.84 18.48 -12.37
N GLN A 153 2.75 18.84 -11.71
CA GLN A 153 1.60 19.46 -12.37
C GLN A 153 1.90 20.92 -12.74
N ALA A 154 2.65 21.67 -11.91
CA ALA A 154 3.11 23.01 -12.22
C ALA A 154 4.00 23.06 -13.48
N VAL A 155 4.85 22.05 -13.68
CA VAL A 155 5.62 21.89 -14.93
C VAL A 155 4.69 21.68 -16.12
N ARG A 156 3.63 20.86 -15.97
CA ARG A 156 2.65 20.61 -17.05
C ARG A 156 1.79 21.82 -17.37
N TRP A 157 1.63 22.71 -16.42
CA TRP A 157 0.88 23.97 -16.56
C TRP A 157 1.81 25.14 -16.95
N ASP A 158 3.07 24.89 -17.29
CA ASP A 158 4.08 25.85 -17.68
C ASP A 158 4.32 26.99 -16.66
N ILE A 159 4.08 26.70 -15.35
CA ILE A 159 4.31 27.64 -14.26
C ILE A 159 5.78 27.63 -13.83
N VAL A 160 6.42 26.47 -13.85
CA VAL A 160 7.84 26.27 -13.51
C VAL A 160 8.53 25.37 -14.54
N ALA A 161 9.84 25.62 -14.80
CA ALA A 161 10.59 24.87 -15.80
C ALA A 161 10.93 23.43 -15.38
N LYS A 162 11.11 23.21 -14.10
CA LYS A 162 11.50 21.91 -13.53
C LYS A 162 10.88 21.74 -12.13
N ASN A 163 10.77 20.49 -11.74
CA ASN A 163 10.26 20.16 -10.41
C ASN A 163 11.41 20.18 -9.38
N PRO A 164 11.44 21.10 -8.42
CA PRO A 164 12.51 21.19 -7.44
C PRO A 164 12.50 20.03 -6.42
N PHE A 165 11.38 19.29 -6.30
CA PHE A 165 11.21 18.19 -5.37
C PHE A 165 11.56 16.81 -5.94
N ASP A 166 11.99 16.70 -7.20
CA ASP A 166 12.33 15.40 -7.80
C ASP A 166 13.57 14.76 -7.17
N ASN A 167 14.55 15.58 -6.76
CA ASN A 167 15.84 15.13 -6.25
C ASN A 167 16.12 15.61 -4.81
N THR A 168 15.08 15.80 -4.00
CA THR A 168 15.23 16.21 -2.60
C THR A 168 15.81 15.08 -1.73
N THR A 169 16.68 15.45 -0.79
CA THR A 169 17.27 14.53 0.18
C THR A 169 16.31 14.30 1.35
N LEU A 170 15.75 13.09 1.43
CA LEU A 170 14.81 12.72 2.49
C LEU A 170 15.47 12.01 3.67
N PRO A 171 14.97 12.21 4.90
CA PRO A 171 15.42 11.44 6.06
C PRO A 171 15.06 9.95 5.88
N LYS A 172 15.97 9.06 6.29
CA LYS A 172 15.76 7.62 6.18
C LYS A 172 14.57 7.17 7.03
N VAL A 173 13.59 6.52 6.41
CA VAL A 173 12.48 5.90 7.11
C VAL A 173 12.88 4.49 7.53
N LYS A 174 13.05 4.26 8.83
CA LYS A 174 13.23 2.90 9.36
C LYS A 174 11.88 2.20 9.35
N ARG A 175 11.63 1.38 8.35
CA ARG A 175 10.41 0.54 8.28
C ARG A 175 10.70 -0.75 9.04
N LYS A 176 9.98 -0.97 10.14
CA LYS A 176 9.99 -2.30 10.79
C LYS A 176 9.26 -3.28 9.89
N PRO A 177 9.73 -4.53 9.75
CA PRO A 177 8.96 -5.58 9.12
C PRO A 177 7.58 -5.68 9.78
N ARG A 178 6.56 -5.90 8.99
CA ARG A 178 5.21 -6.10 9.53
C ARG A 178 5.11 -7.50 10.10
N GLU A 179 4.84 -7.60 11.38
CA GLU A 179 4.53 -8.87 12.01
C GLU A 179 3.21 -9.41 11.44
N ILE A 180 3.18 -10.69 11.16
CA ILE A 180 2.02 -11.46 10.71
C ILE A 180 1.77 -12.58 11.71
N TRP A 181 0.52 -13.01 11.84
CA TRP A 181 0.19 -14.18 12.63
C TRP A 181 0.35 -15.45 11.80
N ASP A 182 0.86 -16.49 12.44
CA ASP A 182 0.85 -17.84 11.92
C ASP A 182 -0.52 -18.52 12.09
N ALA A 183 -0.70 -19.69 11.49
CA ALA A 183 -1.97 -20.43 11.54
C ALA A 183 -2.36 -20.84 12.96
N ALA A 184 -1.40 -21.13 13.82
CA ALA A 184 -1.67 -21.51 15.22
C ALA A 184 -2.18 -20.31 16.01
N THR A 185 -1.58 -19.14 15.86
CA THR A 185 -2.02 -17.89 16.47
C THR A 185 -3.42 -17.49 16.00
N ILE A 186 -3.72 -17.66 14.72
CA ILE A 186 -5.05 -17.36 14.17
C ILE A 186 -6.11 -18.30 14.76
N ARG A 187 -5.83 -19.61 14.83
CA ARG A 187 -6.73 -20.57 15.50
C ARG A 187 -7.00 -20.18 16.94
N LYS A 188 -5.95 -19.91 17.71
CA LYS A 188 -6.10 -19.43 19.09
C LYS A 188 -6.94 -18.16 19.18
N ALA A 189 -6.76 -17.23 18.25
CA ALA A 189 -7.54 -15.99 18.22
C ALA A 189 -9.03 -16.26 17.94
N LEU A 190 -9.35 -17.23 17.08
CA LEU A 190 -10.72 -17.64 16.79
C LEU A 190 -11.34 -18.37 17.99
N ASP A 191 -10.62 -19.28 18.64
CA ASP A 191 -11.09 -20.03 19.83
C ASP A 191 -11.41 -19.09 21.00
N GLU A 192 -10.64 -18.03 21.18
CA GLU A 192 -10.82 -17.04 22.26
C GLU A 192 -11.79 -15.89 21.88
N CYS A 193 -12.26 -15.85 20.64
CA CYS A 193 -13.10 -14.75 20.15
C CYS A 193 -14.56 -14.92 20.53
N LYS A 194 -15.05 -14.09 21.47
CA LYS A 194 -16.44 -14.08 21.94
C LYS A 194 -17.36 -13.12 21.18
N ASP A 195 -16.82 -12.20 20.38
CA ASP A 195 -17.60 -11.24 19.57
C ASP A 195 -17.83 -11.86 18.19
N GLY A 196 -19.07 -12.25 17.87
CA GLY A 196 -19.43 -12.89 16.60
C GLY A 196 -19.11 -12.03 15.37
N ARG A 197 -19.23 -10.69 15.47
CA ARG A 197 -18.85 -9.77 14.38
C ARG A 197 -17.35 -9.83 14.11
N LEU A 198 -16.55 -9.82 15.17
CA LEU A 198 -15.10 -9.94 15.05
C LEU A 198 -14.70 -11.32 14.55
N TYR A 199 -15.38 -12.39 15.00
CA TYR A 199 -15.14 -13.76 14.54
C TYR A 199 -15.33 -13.88 13.03
N VAL A 200 -16.46 -13.38 12.51
CA VAL A 200 -16.74 -13.34 11.08
C VAL A 200 -15.70 -12.48 10.35
N ALA A 201 -15.38 -11.30 10.89
CA ALA A 201 -14.42 -10.39 10.27
C ALA A 201 -13.00 -11.00 10.18
N ILE A 202 -12.54 -11.74 11.20
CA ILE A 202 -11.25 -12.45 11.18
C ILE A 202 -11.25 -13.51 10.08
N ASN A 203 -12.30 -14.33 9.98
CA ASN A 203 -12.42 -15.37 8.95
C ASN A 203 -12.43 -14.77 7.54
N LEU A 204 -13.22 -13.71 7.30
CA LEU A 204 -13.26 -13.02 6.00
C LEU A 204 -11.91 -12.36 5.64
N SER A 205 -11.21 -11.78 6.62
CA SER A 205 -9.91 -11.17 6.39
C SER A 205 -8.83 -12.19 6.10
N PHE A 206 -8.83 -13.33 6.82
CA PHE A 206 -7.79 -14.35 6.68
C PHE A 206 -8.07 -15.31 5.53
N ALA A 207 -9.25 -15.92 5.43
CA ALA A 207 -9.55 -16.88 4.37
C ALA A 207 -9.82 -16.21 3.02
N CYS A 208 -10.59 -15.11 3.01
CA CYS A 208 -11.00 -14.41 1.78
C CYS A 208 -10.14 -13.20 1.45
N SER A 209 -9.13 -12.86 2.24
CA SER A 209 -8.22 -11.72 2.01
C SER A 209 -8.92 -10.35 1.90
N LEU A 210 -10.07 -10.14 2.57
CA LEU A 210 -10.81 -8.89 2.49
C LEU A 210 -10.14 -7.78 3.31
N ARG A 211 -10.27 -6.53 2.83
CA ARG A 211 -9.92 -5.34 3.62
C ARG A 211 -11.02 -5.05 4.64
N ILE A 212 -10.67 -4.41 5.76
CA ILE A 212 -11.65 -4.11 6.81
C ILE A 212 -12.85 -3.29 6.28
N GLY A 213 -12.62 -2.29 5.41
CA GLY A 213 -13.68 -1.49 4.78
C GLY A 213 -14.58 -2.32 3.86
N GLU A 214 -14.01 -3.31 3.14
CA GLU A 214 -14.75 -4.28 2.33
C GLU A 214 -15.61 -5.19 3.21
N ILE A 215 -15.07 -5.66 4.36
CA ILE A 215 -15.77 -6.53 5.33
C ILE A 215 -16.99 -5.83 5.92
N VAL A 216 -16.80 -4.62 6.44
CA VAL A 216 -17.90 -3.89 7.09
C VAL A 216 -18.90 -3.28 6.09
N GLY A 217 -18.51 -3.21 4.80
CA GLY A 217 -19.38 -2.81 3.69
C GLY A 217 -20.01 -3.97 2.91
N LEU A 218 -19.71 -5.22 3.30
CA LEU A 218 -20.25 -6.41 2.64
C LEU A 218 -21.73 -6.56 2.96
N THR A 219 -22.52 -6.83 1.92
CA THR A 219 -23.97 -7.02 2.01
C THR A 219 -24.34 -8.46 1.66
N TRP A 220 -25.45 -8.98 2.20
CA TRP A 220 -25.88 -10.36 2.00
C TRP A 220 -26.22 -10.71 0.54
N ASP A 221 -26.64 -9.73 -0.27
CA ASP A 221 -26.83 -9.88 -1.71
C ASP A 221 -25.55 -10.18 -2.50
N ASN A 222 -24.40 -9.91 -1.90
CA ASN A 222 -23.08 -10.23 -2.48
C ASN A 222 -22.52 -11.59 -2.00
N ILE A 223 -23.28 -12.42 -1.28
CA ILE A 223 -22.83 -13.72 -0.73
C ILE A 223 -23.63 -14.85 -1.34
N HIS A 224 -22.95 -15.81 -1.92
CA HIS A 224 -23.50 -16.98 -2.58
C HIS A 224 -23.08 -18.23 -1.83
N ILE A 225 -23.96 -18.72 -0.93
CA ILE A 225 -23.74 -19.84 -0.01
C ILE A 225 -24.97 -20.76 0.10
N SER A 226 -25.63 -21.06 -1.05
CA SER A 226 -26.68 -22.05 -1.08
C SER A 226 -26.13 -23.45 -0.70
N ASP A 227 -27.00 -24.38 -0.33
CA ASP A 227 -26.59 -25.75 -0.04
C ASP A 227 -25.86 -26.39 -1.22
N ALA A 228 -26.34 -26.12 -2.44
CA ALA A 228 -25.69 -26.59 -3.67
C ALA A 228 -24.31 -25.95 -3.87
N ASP A 229 -24.17 -24.63 -3.61
CA ASP A 229 -22.88 -23.96 -3.72
C ASP A 229 -21.86 -24.51 -2.73
N ILE A 230 -22.27 -24.73 -1.47
CA ILE A 230 -21.39 -25.27 -0.44
C ILE A 230 -21.03 -26.73 -0.75
N ALA A 231 -22.00 -27.56 -1.16
CA ALA A 231 -21.74 -28.96 -1.46
C ALA A 231 -20.74 -29.13 -2.60
N ASN A 232 -20.82 -28.29 -3.63
CA ASN A 232 -20.00 -28.33 -4.85
C ASN A 232 -18.72 -27.50 -4.78
N ASP A 233 -18.29 -26.97 -3.63
CA ASP A 233 -17.14 -26.08 -3.47
C ASP A 233 -17.24 -24.78 -4.29
N ASN A 234 -18.46 -24.34 -4.60
CA ASN A 234 -18.78 -23.17 -5.39
C ASN A 234 -19.23 -21.94 -4.57
N ALA A 235 -19.05 -21.99 -3.26
CA ALA A 235 -19.37 -20.86 -2.38
C ALA A 235 -18.42 -19.67 -2.64
N TYR A 236 -18.99 -18.48 -2.83
CA TYR A 236 -18.22 -17.28 -3.13
C TYR A 236 -18.89 -16.01 -2.62
N LEU A 237 -18.13 -14.93 -2.58
CA LEU A 237 -18.64 -13.58 -2.38
C LEU A 237 -18.11 -12.62 -3.45
N CYS A 238 -18.85 -11.53 -3.68
CA CYS A 238 -18.47 -10.44 -4.55
C CYS A 238 -18.09 -9.21 -3.72
N VAL A 239 -16.90 -8.67 -3.96
CA VAL A 239 -16.46 -7.41 -3.34
C VAL A 239 -16.78 -6.28 -4.32
N GLU A 240 -17.82 -5.51 -4.04
CA GLU A 240 -18.30 -4.43 -4.90
C GLU A 240 -18.51 -3.13 -4.13
N LYS A 241 -18.44 -3.18 -2.81
CA LYS A 241 -18.78 -2.08 -1.92
C LYS A 241 -17.76 -2.00 -0.78
N GLU A 242 -17.53 -0.80 -0.28
CA GLU A 242 -16.79 -0.56 0.96
C GLU A 242 -17.50 0.47 1.82
N LEU A 243 -17.47 0.28 3.12
CA LEU A 243 -18.01 1.22 4.09
C LEU A 243 -16.90 2.12 4.61
N ALA A 244 -17.14 3.41 4.62
CA ALA A 244 -16.17 4.39 5.08
C ALA A 244 -16.87 5.52 5.86
N ARG A 245 -16.13 6.13 6.81
CA ARG A 245 -16.51 7.39 7.41
C ARG A 245 -15.80 8.52 6.69
N VAL A 246 -16.55 9.48 6.17
CA VAL A 246 -16.06 10.63 5.38
C VAL A 246 -16.54 11.93 5.97
N LYS A 247 -15.81 13.03 5.73
CA LYS A 247 -16.28 14.35 6.09
C LYS A 247 -17.29 14.87 5.08
N GLU A 248 -18.34 15.51 5.55
CA GLU A 248 -19.35 16.10 4.67
C GLU A 248 -18.77 17.23 3.81
N SER A 249 -17.88 18.02 4.38
CA SER A 249 -17.18 19.07 3.63
C SER A 249 -16.40 18.52 2.43
N SER A 250 -15.84 17.33 2.54
CA SER A 250 -15.13 16.68 1.44
C SER A 250 -16.09 16.13 0.38
N LEU A 251 -17.25 15.61 0.78
CA LEU A 251 -18.30 15.18 -0.14
C LEU A 251 -18.88 16.35 -0.92
N ALA A 252 -19.12 17.48 -0.24
CA ALA A 252 -19.63 18.68 -0.89
C ALA A 252 -18.71 19.22 -2.00
N VAL A 253 -17.37 19.01 -1.85
CA VAL A 253 -16.37 19.47 -2.84
C VAL A 253 -16.15 18.42 -3.95
N LEU A 254 -16.08 17.12 -3.59
CA LEU A 254 -15.70 16.05 -4.51
C LEU A 254 -16.89 15.46 -5.28
N GLY A 255 -18.13 15.78 -4.87
CA GLY A 255 -19.32 15.12 -5.37
C GLY A 255 -19.61 13.77 -4.70
N GLU A 256 -20.71 13.17 -5.08
CA GLU A 256 -21.26 11.96 -4.45
C GLU A 256 -21.40 10.80 -5.44
N GLU A 257 -20.81 10.90 -6.62
CA GLU A 257 -20.99 9.92 -7.71
C GLU A 257 -20.59 8.49 -7.31
N GLU A 258 -19.60 8.34 -6.42
CA GLU A 258 -19.17 7.03 -5.92
C GLU A 258 -19.98 6.55 -4.70
N ILE A 259 -20.91 7.36 -4.18
CA ILE A 259 -21.67 7.05 -2.96
C ILE A 259 -22.93 6.25 -3.32
N ILE A 260 -23.00 5.01 -2.86
CA ILE A 260 -24.16 4.14 -3.04
C ILE A 260 -25.25 4.48 -2.02
N LYS A 261 -24.85 4.70 -0.76
CA LYS A 261 -25.76 5.01 0.34
C LYS A 261 -25.10 5.85 1.43
N LYS A 262 -25.80 6.87 1.92
CA LYS A 262 -25.50 7.56 3.16
C LYS A 262 -26.34 7.01 4.29
N PHE A 263 -25.70 6.71 5.41
CA PHE A 263 -26.43 6.22 6.59
C PHE A 263 -26.84 7.36 7.52
N PRO A 264 -28.05 7.32 8.07
CA PRO A 264 -28.52 8.35 8.98
C PRO A 264 -27.67 8.40 10.25
N ARG A 265 -27.45 9.60 10.74
CA ARG A 265 -26.73 9.83 11.99
C ARG A 265 -27.57 9.36 13.18
N THR A 266 -26.92 9.02 14.29
CA THR A 266 -27.60 8.88 15.57
C THR A 266 -27.85 10.23 16.19
N MET A 267 -28.85 10.37 17.05
CA MET A 267 -29.17 11.62 17.76
C MET A 267 -27.93 12.24 18.46
N TYR A 268 -27.06 11.41 19.02
CA TYR A 268 -25.82 11.87 19.66
C TYR A 268 -24.74 12.38 18.69
N LEU A 269 -24.93 12.21 17.39
CA LEU A 269 -23.97 12.57 16.35
C LEU A 269 -24.55 13.55 15.32
N GLU A 270 -25.69 14.19 15.59
CA GLU A 270 -26.35 15.12 14.65
C GLU A 270 -25.39 16.23 14.18
N ASN A 271 -24.58 16.76 15.09
CA ASN A 271 -23.60 17.81 14.81
C ASN A 271 -22.22 17.28 14.38
N ALA A 272 -22.08 15.98 14.08
CA ALA A 272 -20.81 15.44 13.64
C ALA A 272 -20.47 15.94 12.22
N SER A 273 -19.25 16.37 12.01
CA SER A 273 -18.74 16.80 10.69
C SER A 273 -18.51 15.64 9.72
N THR A 274 -18.84 14.39 10.13
CA THR A 274 -18.60 13.18 9.35
C THR A 274 -19.86 12.35 9.23
N VAL A 275 -19.97 11.61 8.12
CA VAL A 275 -21.06 10.67 7.83
C VAL A 275 -20.51 9.31 7.44
N ILE A 276 -21.24 8.24 7.75
CA ILE A 276 -20.92 6.89 7.28
C ILE A 276 -21.55 6.72 5.89
N VAL A 277 -20.77 6.22 4.96
CA VAL A 277 -21.21 5.98 3.58
C VAL A 277 -20.83 4.57 3.13
N LEU A 278 -21.70 3.97 2.35
CA LEU A 278 -21.42 2.82 1.51
C LEU A 278 -21.06 3.34 0.13
N LYS A 279 -19.92 2.94 -0.40
CA LYS A 279 -19.42 3.44 -1.68
C LYS A 279 -18.73 2.36 -2.50
N ALA A 280 -18.54 2.62 -3.78
CA ALA A 280 -17.73 1.77 -4.64
C ALA A 280 -16.27 1.69 -4.16
N PRO A 281 -15.57 0.56 -4.38
CA PRO A 281 -14.15 0.44 -4.08
C PRO A 281 -13.32 1.42 -4.90
N LYS A 282 -12.18 1.85 -4.34
CA LYS A 282 -11.30 2.87 -4.93
C LYS A 282 -10.73 2.52 -6.32
N THR A 283 -10.60 1.25 -6.66
CA THR A 283 -10.02 0.78 -7.92
C THR A 283 -10.87 -0.33 -8.50
N GLU A 284 -10.95 -0.41 -9.83
CA GLU A 284 -11.62 -1.50 -10.54
C GLU A 284 -11.07 -2.88 -10.15
N SER A 285 -9.76 -3.00 -9.92
CA SER A 285 -9.14 -4.24 -9.45
C SER A 285 -9.57 -4.68 -8.04
N SER A 286 -10.23 -3.80 -7.28
CA SER A 286 -10.82 -4.15 -5.99
C SER A 286 -12.17 -4.84 -6.14
N VAL A 287 -12.90 -4.60 -7.23
CA VAL A 287 -14.13 -5.33 -7.59
C VAL A 287 -13.72 -6.72 -8.05
N ARG A 288 -14.16 -7.72 -7.31
CA ARG A 288 -13.74 -9.09 -7.57
C ARG A 288 -14.66 -10.12 -6.95
N LYS A 289 -14.69 -11.31 -7.57
CA LYS A 289 -15.26 -12.52 -7.00
C LYS A 289 -14.18 -13.21 -6.16
N VAL A 290 -14.52 -13.66 -4.97
CA VAL A 290 -13.63 -14.37 -4.07
C VAL A 290 -14.30 -15.69 -3.67
N TRP A 291 -13.67 -16.80 -4.02
CA TRP A 291 -14.09 -18.12 -3.59
C TRP A 291 -13.76 -18.31 -2.11
N MET A 292 -14.63 -19.00 -1.39
CA MET A 292 -14.47 -19.20 0.06
C MET A 292 -14.44 -20.68 0.42
N PRO A 293 -13.67 -21.06 1.46
CA PRO A 293 -13.72 -22.42 2.01
C PRO A 293 -15.10 -22.73 2.57
N LYS A 294 -15.53 -23.99 2.48
CA LYS A 294 -16.81 -24.48 3.05
C LYS A 294 -17.03 -24.05 4.49
N THR A 295 -15.99 -24.14 5.31
CA THR A 295 -16.07 -23.73 6.73
C THR A 295 -16.49 -22.26 6.87
N VAL A 296 -15.96 -21.36 6.03
CA VAL A 296 -16.33 -19.94 6.08
C VAL A 296 -17.77 -19.74 5.62
N ALA A 297 -18.22 -20.49 4.61
CA ALA A 297 -19.61 -20.46 4.15
C ALA A 297 -20.59 -20.92 5.26
N TYR A 298 -20.28 -21.98 6.00
CA TYR A 298 -21.08 -22.41 7.16
C TYR A 298 -21.09 -21.37 8.29
N ILE A 299 -19.94 -20.78 8.62
CA ILE A 299 -19.85 -19.68 9.60
C ILE A 299 -20.76 -18.51 9.20
N LEU A 300 -20.77 -18.15 7.92
CA LEU A 300 -21.64 -17.07 7.43
C LEU A 300 -23.13 -17.44 7.50
N ARG A 301 -23.51 -18.70 7.28
CA ARG A 301 -24.89 -19.16 7.44
C ARG A 301 -25.34 -19.06 8.88
N GLU A 302 -24.58 -19.62 9.80
CA GLU A 302 -24.89 -19.53 11.26
C GLU A 302 -24.95 -18.06 11.71
N TRP A 303 -24.08 -17.23 11.18
CA TRP A 303 -24.09 -15.80 11.47
C TRP A 303 -25.35 -15.11 10.94
N LYS A 304 -25.79 -15.48 9.72
CA LYS A 304 -27.04 -14.98 9.15
C LYS A 304 -28.24 -15.37 10.00
N ASP A 305 -28.33 -16.64 10.38
CA ASP A 305 -29.41 -17.13 11.25
C ASP A 305 -29.44 -16.39 12.61
N SER A 306 -28.26 -16.07 13.16
CA SER A 306 -28.15 -15.27 14.37
C SER A 306 -28.63 -13.83 14.19
N GLN A 307 -28.32 -13.21 13.05
CA GLN A 307 -28.83 -11.87 12.72
C GLN A 307 -30.34 -11.87 12.47
N ASP A 308 -30.87 -12.88 11.77
CA ASP A 308 -32.31 -13.01 11.47
C ASP A 308 -33.11 -13.16 12.79
N LYS A 309 -32.63 -13.97 13.75
CA LYS A 309 -33.24 -14.07 15.11
C LYS A 309 -33.17 -12.72 15.85
N GLN A 310 -32.09 -11.99 15.71
CA GLN A 310 -31.95 -10.66 16.35
C GLN A 310 -32.88 -9.64 15.72
N LYS A 311 -33.06 -9.69 14.40
CA LYS A 311 -33.99 -8.87 13.64
C LYS A 311 -35.44 -9.17 14.07
N GLU A 312 -35.80 -10.43 14.21
CA GLU A 312 -37.11 -10.86 14.70
C GLU A 312 -37.37 -10.36 16.13
N PHE A 313 -36.38 -10.48 17.01
CA PHE A 313 -36.48 -10.03 18.41
C PHE A 313 -36.68 -8.52 18.54
N LEU A 314 -35.98 -7.70 17.73
CA LEU A 314 -36.05 -6.23 17.77
C LEU A 314 -37.20 -5.64 16.96
N GLY A 315 -37.76 -6.40 16.02
CA GLY A 315 -38.83 -5.93 15.14
C GLY A 315 -38.49 -4.61 14.46
N ASP A 316 -39.37 -3.60 14.61
CA ASP A 316 -39.22 -2.28 13.99
C ASP A 316 -38.00 -1.45 14.48
N GLU A 317 -37.42 -1.83 15.61
CA GLU A 317 -36.19 -1.19 16.10
C GLU A 317 -34.94 -1.63 15.35
N TYR A 318 -35.02 -2.72 14.60
CA TYR A 318 -33.89 -3.20 13.77
C TYR A 318 -33.84 -2.46 12.44
N LEU A 319 -32.74 -1.72 12.23
CA LEU A 319 -32.51 -0.98 10.98
C LEU A 319 -31.78 -1.87 9.96
N ASP A 320 -32.59 -2.55 9.13
CA ASP A 320 -32.04 -3.48 8.14
C ASP A 320 -31.43 -2.75 6.94
N TYR A 321 -30.10 -2.79 6.87
CA TYR A 321 -29.32 -2.31 5.75
C TYR A 321 -28.67 -3.44 4.94
N ASN A 322 -29.08 -4.67 5.15
CA ASN A 322 -28.57 -5.87 4.49
C ASN A 322 -27.05 -6.09 4.70
N LEU A 323 -26.46 -5.54 5.74
CA LEU A 323 -25.03 -5.64 6.04
C LEU A 323 -24.70 -6.98 6.73
N VAL A 324 -23.65 -7.64 6.27
CA VAL A 324 -23.14 -8.87 6.91
C VAL A 324 -22.58 -8.57 8.29
N VAL A 325 -21.80 -7.51 8.43
CA VAL A 325 -21.24 -7.08 9.70
C VAL A 325 -21.97 -5.82 10.15
N ALA A 326 -23.06 -6.00 10.90
CA ALA A 326 -23.88 -4.91 11.44
C ALA A 326 -23.73 -4.80 12.97
N LEU A 327 -24.12 -3.67 13.55
CA LEU A 327 -24.33 -3.54 14.99
C LEU A 327 -25.59 -4.33 15.40
N PRO A 328 -25.78 -4.62 16.71
CA PRO A 328 -26.95 -5.42 17.17
C PRO A 328 -28.30 -4.88 16.73
N ASN A 329 -28.44 -3.58 16.51
CA ASN A 329 -29.66 -2.95 16.02
C ASN A 329 -29.68 -2.76 14.48
N GLY A 330 -28.86 -3.50 13.73
CA GLY A 330 -28.79 -3.45 12.27
C GLY A 330 -28.02 -2.26 11.69
N ARG A 331 -27.61 -1.29 12.49
CA ARG A 331 -26.83 -0.12 12.01
C ARG A 331 -25.44 -0.54 11.50
N PRO A 332 -24.82 0.29 10.63
CA PRO A 332 -23.48 0.02 10.13
C PRO A 332 -22.45 -0.13 11.26
N CYS A 333 -21.68 -1.22 11.21
CA CYS A 333 -20.54 -1.46 12.07
C CYS A 333 -19.29 -0.82 11.45
N GLU A 334 -18.74 0.19 12.10
CA GLU A 334 -17.55 0.88 11.58
C GLU A 334 -16.27 0.07 11.80
N GLU A 335 -15.25 0.33 10.96
CA GLU A 335 -13.90 -0.25 11.10
C GLU A 335 -13.32 -0.08 12.50
N THR A 336 -13.60 1.04 13.16
CA THR A 336 -13.12 1.35 14.51
C THR A 336 -13.69 0.39 15.56
N VAL A 337 -14.92 -0.08 15.38
CA VAL A 337 -15.57 -1.05 16.28
C VAL A 337 -14.84 -2.38 16.20
N ILE A 338 -14.63 -2.89 15.00
CA ILE A 338 -13.88 -4.15 14.75
C ILE A 338 -12.42 -4.02 15.22
N SER A 339 -11.74 -2.94 14.90
CA SER A 339 -10.35 -2.70 15.32
C SER A 339 -10.21 -2.62 16.84
N ASN A 340 -11.19 -2.04 17.55
CA ASN A 340 -11.19 -1.97 19.00
C ASN A 340 -11.50 -3.34 19.63
N ALA A 341 -12.44 -4.11 19.07
CA ALA A 341 -12.72 -5.47 19.48
C ALA A 341 -11.48 -6.38 19.29
N PHE A 342 -10.80 -6.26 18.15
CA PHE A 342 -9.55 -6.98 17.85
C PHE A 342 -8.42 -6.61 18.82
N ARG A 343 -8.32 -5.33 19.23
CA ARG A 343 -7.35 -4.90 20.23
C ARG A 343 -7.63 -5.52 21.61
N ARG A 344 -8.91 -5.61 21.99
CA ARG A 344 -9.34 -6.29 23.24
C ARG A 344 -8.99 -7.77 23.19
N LEU A 345 -9.38 -8.48 22.12
CA LEU A 345 -9.07 -9.89 21.93
C LEU A 345 -7.56 -10.15 22.07
N LYS A 346 -6.71 -9.38 21.41
CA LYS A 346 -5.25 -9.55 21.52
C LYS A 346 -4.73 -9.40 22.94
N ARG A 347 -5.24 -8.43 23.69
CA ARG A 347 -4.85 -8.20 25.09
C ARG A 347 -5.29 -9.36 25.97
N ASP A 348 -6.56 -9.78 25.84
CA ASP A 348 -7.20 -10.73 26.73
C ASP A 348 -6.68 -12.16 26.49
N ALA A 349 -6.44 -12.55 25.25
CA ALA A 349 -5.86 -13.83 24.85
C ALA A 349 -4.30 -13.82 24.80
N LYS A 350 -3.64 -12.71 25.18
CA LYS A 350 -2.18 -12.53 25.15
C LYS A 350 -1.55 -12.87 23.80
N LEU A 351 -2.15 -12.39 22.72
CA LEU A 351 -1.70 -12.63 21.36
C LEU A 351 -0.65 -11.58 20.92
N PRO A 352 0.23 -11.92 19.95
CA PRO A 352 1.18 -10.98 19.39
C PRO A 352 0.52 -9.70 18.85
N ASN A 353 1.19 -8.56 19.04
CA ASN A 353 0.60 -7.26 18.71
C ASN A 353 0.69 -6.93 17.24
N VAL A 354 -0.33 -7.29 16.48
CA VAL A 354 -0.52 -6.92 15.07
C VAL A 354 -1.74 -6.01 14.88
N VAL A 355 -1.84 -5.34 13.75
CA VAL A 355 -3.06 -4.60 13.37
C VAL A 355 -4.02 -5.52 12.61
N PHE A 356 -5.32 -5.22 12.58
CA PHE A 356 -6.31 -6.07 11.91
C PHE A 356 -5.94 -6.35 10.44
N HIS A 357 -5.41 -5.35 9.73
CA HIS A 357 -4.95 -5.50 8.34
C HIS A 357 -3.81 -6.53 8.17
N SER A 358 -3.08 -6.86 9.25
CA SER A 358 -2.05 -7.91 9.20
C SER A 358 -2.64 -9.30 8.92
N LEU A 359 -3.92 -9.57 9.26
CA LEU A 359 -4.60 -10.82 8.92
C LEU A 359 -4.66 -11.03 7.40
N ARG A 360 -4.92 -9.97 6.65
CA ARG A 360 -4.87 -10.00 5.18
C ARG A 360 -3.43 -10.21 4.66
N HIS A 361 -2.41 -9.70 5.35
CA HIS A 361 -1.02 -10.00 5.00
C HIS A 361 -0.71 -11.46 5.28
N SER A 362 -1.14 -12.02 6.43
CA SER A 362 -1.05 -13.47 6.71
C SER A 362 -1.74 -14.27 5.60
N SER A 363 -2.96 -13.90 5.22
CA SER A 363 -3.70 -14.52 4.12
C SER A 363 -2.91 -14.55 2.81
N THR A 364 -2.41 -13.40 2.38
CA THR A 364 -1.62 -13.26 1.14
C THR A 364 -0.38 -14.17 1.17
N THR A 365 0.29 -14.20 2.31
CA THR A 365 1.45 -15.03 2.59
C THR A 365 1.13 -16.53 2.45
N TYR A 366 0.07 -16.99 3.15
CA TYR A 366 -0.32 -18.39 3.09
C TYR A 366 -0.84 -18.81 1.70
N LYS A 367 -1.63 -17.98 1.03
CA LYS A 367 -2.09 -18.24 -0.34
C LYS A 367 -0.93 -18.36 -1.29
N LEU A 368 0.06 -17.47 -1.21
CA LEU A 368 1.25 -17.56 -2.06
C LEU A 368 2.07 -18.83 -1.79
N LYS A 369 2.20 -19.24 -0.51
CA LYS A 369 2.86 -20.49 -0.13
C LYS A 369 2.10 -21.72 -0.66
N LEU A 370 0.78 -21.75 -0.50
CA LEU A 370 -0.06 -22.87 -0.96
C LEU A 370 -0.12 -22.98 -2.49
N ASN A 371 -0.05 -21.84 -3.19
CA ASN A 371 -0.03 -21.79 -4.66
C ASN A 371 1.38 -21.89 -5.25
N HIS A 372 2.35 -22.39 -4.48
CA HIS A 372 3.74 -22.58 -4.94
C HIS A 372 4.39 -21.32 -5.53
N GLY A 373 4.02 -20.14 -5.05
CA GLY A 373 4.57 -18.85 -5.48
C GLY A 373 3.85 -18.22 -6.67
N ASP A 374 2.68 -18.71 -7.07
CA ASP A 374 1.89 -18.05 -8.12
C ASP A 374 1.37 -16.68 -7.66
N ILE A 375 2.13 -15.64 -8.06
CA ILE A 375 1.83 -14.24 -7.75
C ILE A 375 0.53 -13.80 -8.43
N LYS A 376 0.26 -14.30 -9.65
CA LYS A 376 -0.89 -13.87 -10.45
C LYS A 376 -2.20 -14.36 -9.84
N ALA A 377 -2.28 -15.64 -9.48
CA ALA A 377 -3.44 -16.21 -8.79
C ALA A 377 -3.68 -15.52 -7.43
N THR A 378 -2.60 -15.35 -6.65
CA THR A 378 -2.68 -14.65 -5.34
C THR A 378 -3.10 -13.18 -5.49
N GLN A 379 -2.66 -12.49 -6.54
CA GLN A 379 -3.05 -11.11 -6.85
C GLN A 379 -4.54 -11.02 -7.17
N GLY A 380 -5.08 -11.95 -7.97
CA GLY A 380 -6.50 -12.03 -8.30
C GLY A 380 -7.37 -12.16 -7.05
N ASP A 381 -7.07 -13.13 -6.20
CA ASP A 381 -7.78 -13.38 -4.94
C ASP A 381 -7.75 -12.19 -3.98
N THR A 382 -6.59 -11.56 -3.86
CA THR A 382 -6.39 -10.48 -2.91
C THR A 382 -6.80 -9.12 -3.46
N GLY A 383 -6.99 -8.94 -4.76
CA GLY A 383 -7.31 -7.64 -5.38
C GLY A 383 -6.20 -6.61 -5.15
N HIS A 384 -4.93 -7.01 -5.29
CA HIS A 384 -3.80 -6.07 -5.30
C HIS A 384 -3.59 -5.56 -6.72
N SER A 385 -3.60 -4.24 -6.90
CA SER A 385 -3.39 -3.60 -8.20
C SER A 385 -1.97 -3.79 -8.77
N GLN A 386 -0.99 -4.08 -7.91
CA GLN A 386 0.41 -4.25 -8.29
C GLN A 386 0.98 -5.54 -7.70
N ALA A 387 1.68 -6.32 -8.52
CA ALA A 387 2.39 -7.54 -8.12
C ALA A 387 3.43 -7.28 -7.00
N ASP A 388 4.08 -6.13 -7.02
CA ASP A 388 5.01 -5.63 -5.99
C ASP A 388 4.43 -5.67 -4.57
N MET A 389 3.12 -5.53 -4.40
CA MET A 389 2.48 -5.59 -3.09
C MET A 389 2.43 -7.04 -2.57
N VAL A 390 2.26 -8.01 -3.45
CA VAL A 390 2.29 -9.45 -3.11
C VAL A 390 3.72 -9.87 -2.80
N THR A 391 4.67 -9.52 -3.65
CA THR A 391 6.09 -9.90 -3.50
C THR A 391 6.74 -9.29 -2.27
N LYS A 392 6.42 -8.03 -1.91
CA LYS A 392 6.93 -7.40 -0.68
C LYS A 392 6.43 -8.06 0.60
N VAL A 393 5.23 -8.64 0.59
CA VAL A 393 4.71 -9.43 1.71
C VAL A 393 5.44 -10.77 1.79
N TYR A 394 5.74 -11.39 0.65
CA TYR A 394 6.42 -12.68 0.55
C TYR A 394 7.91 -12.64 0.95
N ALA A 395 8.57 -11.49 0.82
CA ALA A 395 9.98 -11.33 1.20
C ALA A 395 10.31 -11.74 2.65
N HIS A 396 9.28 -11.83 3.51
CA HIS A 396 9.45 -12.24 4.91
C HIS A 396 9.40 -13.77 5.16
N ILE A 397 8.93 -14.57 4.18
CA ILE A 397 8.82 -16.04 4.31
C ILE A 397 10.06 -16.75 3.77
N LEU A 398 10.91 -16.02 3.09
CA LEU A 398 12.06 -16.56 2.36
C LEU A 398 13.05 -17.39 3.19
N ASP A 399 13.05 -17.35 4.51
CA ASP A 399 14.03 -18.11 5.29
C ASP A 399 13.64 -19.60 5.43
N GLU A 400 12.36 -19.94 5.66
CA GLU A 400 11.93 -21.34 5.66
C GLU A 400 11.96 -21.94 4.25
N ASP A 401 11.52 -21.18 3.24
CA ASP A 401 11.55 -21.63 1.85
C ASP A 401 12.99 -21.72 1.31
N ARG A 402 13.92 -20.87 1.79
CA ARG A 402 15.36 -20.98 1.52
C ARG A 402 15.94 -22.26 2.07
N LYS A 403 15.55 -22.68 3.29
CA LYS A 403 15.93 -23.99 3.84
C LYS A 403 15.42 -25.13 2.98
N VAL A 404 14.12 -25.07 2.60
CA VAL A 404 13.52 -26.09 1.73
C VAL A 404 14.18 -26.12 0.35
N ASN A 405 14.51 -24.96 -0.23
CA ASN A 405 15.23 -24.88 -1.49
C ASN A 405 16.65 -25.44 -1.37
N ALA A 406 17.36 -25.15 -0.28
CA ALA A 406 18.67 -25.73 -0.02
C ALA A 406 18.58 -27.27 0.10
N GLN A 407 17.56 -27.80 0.80
CA GLN A 407 17.32 -29.23 0.92
C GLN A 407 16.93 -29.89 -0.42
N LYS A 408 16.11 -29.20 -1.23
CA LYS A 408 15.78 -29.68 -2.59
C LYS A 408 17.00 -29.67 -3.50
N PHE A 409 17.85 -28.66 -3.36
CA PHE A 409 19.10 -28.56 -4.11
C PHE A 409 20.06 -29.66 -3.67
N GLU A 410 20.17 -29.91 -2.36
CA GLU A 410 20.92 -31.04 -1.81
C GLU A 410 20.41 -32.37 -2.38
N SER A 411 19.10 -32.61 -2.33
CA SER A 411 18.51 -33.85 -2.84
C SER A 411 18.67 -34.03 -4.34
N ALA A 412 18.61 -32.93 -5.12
CA ALA A 412 18.66 -32.99 -6.58
C ALA A 412 20.08 -33.14 -7.12
N PHE A 413 21.05 -32.50 -6.47
CA PHE A 413 22.41 -32.38 -7.02
C PHE A 413 23.50 -33.06 -6.19
N TYR A 414 23.37 -33.06 -4.85
CA TYR A 414 24.42 -33.59 -3.96
C TYR A 414 24.07 -34.94 -3.34
N ALA A 415 22.81 -35.35 -3.34
CA ALA A 415 22.41 -36.70 -2.97
C ALA A 415 22.80 -37.76 -4.03
N ASN A 416 23.34 -37.33 -5.17
CA ASN A 416 23.88 -38.22 -6.17
C ASN A 416 25.23 -38.76 -5.70
N PRO A 417 25.42 -40.09 -5.57
CA PRO A 417 26.66 -40.73 -5.11
C PRO A 417 27.91 -40.31 -5.89
N ASP A 418 27.77 -39.99 -7.17
CA ASP A 418 28.87 -39.57 -8.03
C ASP A 418 29.46 -38.21 -7.72
N LEU A 419 28.71 -37.32 -7.08
CA LEU A 419 29.17 -35.99 -6.68
C LEU A 419 29.77 -35.95 -5.26
N ARG A 420 29.57 -37.00 -4.47
CA ARG A 420 30.16 -37.14 -3.12
C ARG A 420 31.67 -37.49 -3.15
N SER A 421 32.18 -37.83 -4.31
CA SER A 421 33.59 -38.21 -4.49
C SER A 421 34.54 -37.00 -4.75
N VAL A 422 34.03 -35.79 -4.79
CA VAL A 422 34.89 -34.61 -4.82
C VAL A 422 35.45 -34.37 -3.41
N LYS A 423 36.56 -35.04 -3.13
CA LYS A 423 37.33 -34.85 -1.89
C LYS A 423 37.81 -33.42 -1.78
N ALA A 424 37.72 -32.84 -0.57
CA ALA A 424 38.58 -31.74 -0.19
C ALA A 424 40.07 -32.17 -0.40
N PRO A 425 40.92 -31.26 -0.87
CA PRO A 425 42.27 -31.62 -1.34
C PRO A 425 43.25 -32.19 -0.29
N ASP A 426 42.92 -32.26 0.97
CA ASP A 426 43.89 -32.46 2.07
C ASP A 426 43.49 -33.50 3.14
N GLU A 427 42.67 -34.51 2.86
CA GLU A 427 42.61 -35.65 3.78
C GLU A 427 43.54 -36.77 3.31
N PRO A 428 44.43 -37.31 4.18
CA PRO A 428 45.27 -38.40 3.81
C PRO A 428 44.42 -39.64 3.50
N GLN A 429 44.70 -40.27 2.36
CA GLN A 429 44.06 -41.53 1.94
C GLN A 429 44.23 -42.56 3.05
N THR A 430 43.23 -42.84 3.82
CA THR A 430 43.17 -44.03 4.66
C THR A 430 43.21 -45.22 3.72
N ALA A 431 44.26 -46.01 3.85
CA ALA A 431 44.43 -47.28 3.13
C ALA A 431 43.14 -48.08 3.26
N LEU A 432 42.61 -48.52 2.12
CA LEU A 432 41.47 -49.45 2.07
C LEU A 432 41.76 -50.62 3.02
N ASP A 433 41.02 -50.70 4.11
CA ASP A 433 41.12 -51.81 5.04
C ASP A 433 40.55 -53.05 4.35
N VAL A 434 41.46 -53.80 3.74
CA VAL A 434 41.15 -55.03 3.03
C VAL A 434 40.44 -56.06 3.93
N GLN A 435 40.68 -56.01 5.24
CA GLN A 435 39.96 -56.83 6.22
C GLN A 435 38.50 -56.50 6.35
N SER A 436 38.11 -55.25 6.32
CA SER A 436 36.70 -54.82 6.37
C SER A 436 35.93 -55.22 5.10
N ILE A 437 36.60 -55.23 3.94
CA ILE A 437 36.03 -55.68 2.67
C ILE A 437 35.83 -57.21 2.70
N ILE A 438 36.78 -57.98 3.23
CA ILE A 438 36.69 -59.41 3.36
C ILE A 438 35.55 -59.84 4.29
N VAL A 439 35.34 -59.12 5.41
CA VAL A 439 34.23 -59.38 6.33
C VAL A 439 32.86 -59.06 5.68
N GLN A 440 32.77 -57.99 4.92
CA GLN A 440 31.52 -57.70 4.18
C GLN A 440 31.20 -58.70 3.06
N LEU A 441 32.21 -59.19 2.40
CA LEU A 441 32.04 -60.22 1.39
C LEU A 441 31.62 -61.56 1.99
N GLN A 442 32.14 -61.92 3.18
CA GLN A 442 31.73 -63.16 3.91
C GLN A 442 30.29 -63.06 4.47
N GLN A 443 29.75 -61.87 4.70
CA GLN A 443 28.41 -61.69 5.19
C GLN A 443 27.32 -61.59 4.10
N SER A 444 27.69 -61.49 2.82
CA SER A 444 26.77 -61.34 1.68
C SER A 444 27.05 -62.32 0.60
N PRO A 445 26.44 -63.53 0.59
CA PRO A 445 26.65 -64.58 -0.42
C PRO A 445 26.39 -64.13 -1.87
N GLU A 446 25.48 -63.11 -2.03
CA GLU A 446 25.16 -62.60 -3.36
C GLU A 446 26.32 -61.77 -3.96
N LEU A 447 27.04 -61.00 -3.11
CA LEU A 447 28.23 -60.24 -3.54
C LEU A 447 29.40 -61.14 -3.90
N LEU A 448 29.53 -62.26 -3.17
CA LEU A 448 30.54 -63.26 -3.46
C LEU A 448 30.29 -63.98 -4.79
N SER A 449 29.03 -64.25 -5.12
CA SER A 449 28.67 -64.88 -6.40
C SER A 449 28.85 -63.89 -7.57
N ALA A 450 28.55 -62.63 -7.39
CA ALA A 450 28.73 -61.55 -8.37
C ALA A 450 30.25 -61.34 -8.67
N LEU A 451 31.09 -61.33 -7.64
CA LEU A 451 32.55 -61.20 -7.79
C LEU A 451 33.18 -62.40 -8.46
N THR A 452 32.71 -63.59 -8.13
CA THR A 452 33.20 -64.85 -8.79
C THR A 452 32.83 -64.90 -10.28
N SER A 453 31.64 -64.39 -10.62
CA SER A 453 31.19 -64.28 -12.02
C SER A 453 31.96 -63.21 -12.82
N LEU A 454 32.39 -62.14 -12.17
CA LEU A 454 33.23 -61.10 -12.78
C LEU A 454 34.65 -61.56 -13.00
N ILE A 455 35.21 -62.32 -12.06
CA ILE A 455 36.60 -62.92 -12.17
C ILE A 455 36.65 -64.03 -13.22
N SER A 456 35.62 -64.88 -13.32
CA SER A 456 35.54 -65.93 -14.33
C SER A 456 35.34 -65.39 -15.75
N ASN A 457 34.77 -64.20 -15.92
CA ASN A 457 34.62 -63.53 -17.22
C ASN A 457 35.86 -62.73 -17.67
N GLN A 458 36.85 -62.50 -16.82
CA GLN A 458 38.14 -61.91 -17.24
C GLN A 458 39.24 -62.86 -17.55
N GLY A 459 38.99 -64.15 -17.44
CA GLY A 459 39.99 -65.25 -17.71
C GLY A 459 40.03 -65.77 -19.13
N CYS A 460 39.33 -65.15 -20.08
CA CYS A 460 39.40 -65.52 -21.51
C CYS A 460 39.60 -64.25 -22.38
N LYS A 461 40.79 -63.73 -22.36
CA LYS A 461 41.40 -63.04 -23.53
C LYS A 461 42.92 -63.12 -23.44
#